data_04498c2f50b81e79cbfd1678bdeaeb36
#
_entry.id   04498c2f50b81e79cbfd1678bdeaeb36
#
_cell.length_a   1.000
_cell.length_b   1.000
_cell.length_c   1.000
_cell.angle_alpha   90.00
_cell.angle_beta   90.00
_cell.angle_gamma   90.00
#
_symmetry.space_group_name_H-M   'P 1'
#
loop_
_entity.id
_entity.type
_entity.pdbx_description
1 polymer ?
#
loop_
_entity_poly.entity_id
_entity_poly.type
_entity_poly.pdbx_seq_one_letter_code
_entity_poly.pdbx_strand_id
1 'polypeptide(L)'
;DWSSDVCSSDLDAVTSARFGAADLAVERKRDTTHVTDADREAERVLREAILARHPHDAIVGEEFGAEGDSGRRWIIDPIDGTANFLRGIPVWATLIGLERDGRVEVGVVSAPAMPRRWWAARGEGAYCDGRRLSVSTVSDLADAQLCYADLPWWEAFGMGPQFLALVHAVWRTRGFGDFWQHMLVAEGAIDAAVDAIGLGSYDIAALKVVVEQAGGTLTDRLGVNTYESNSAVSTNGLLHPTVLSHL
;
A
#
# COMPACT_ATOMS: atom_id res chain seq x y z
N ASP A 1 -19.74 -10.10 6.64
CA ASP A 1 -18.45 -9.60 7.20
C ASP A 1 -17.29 -10.41 6.59
N TRP A 2 -17.07 -10.22 5.30
CA TRP A 2 -16.05 -10.96 4.56
C TRP A 2 -14.63 -10.41 4.72
N SER A 3 -14.46 -9.21 5.30
CA SER A 3 -13.14 -8.66 5.66
C SER A 3 -12.47 -9.48 6.77
N SER A 4 -13.27 -10.15 7.64
CA SER A 4 -12.74 -11.07 8.65
C SER A 4 -12.40 -12.44 8.10
N ASP A 5 -12.95 -12.83 6.92
CA ASP A 5 -12.84 -14.19 6.42
C ASP A 5 -11.62 -14.41 5.50
N VAL A 6 -11.10 -13.37 4.84
CA VAL A 6 -9.96 -13.49 3.91
C VAL A 6 -8.64 -13.09 4.58
N CYS A 7 -8.66 -12.13 5.52
CA CYS A 7 -7.53 -11.82 6.40
C CYS A 7 -7.71 -12.51 7.74
N SER A 8 -7.83 -13.83 7.71
CA SER A 8 -7.98 -14.61 8.93
C SER A 8 -6.72 -14.51 9.79
N SER A 9 -6.89 -14.77 11.08
CA SER A 9 -5.82 -14.98 12.05
C SER A 9 -4.70 -15.92 11.53
N ASP A 10 -5.02 -16.76 10.56
CA ASP A 10 -4.10 -17.74 9.99
C ASP A 10 -3.04 -17.10 9.08
N LEU A 11 -3.39 -16.07 8.28
CA LEU A 11 -2.41 -15.35 7.45
C LEU A 11 -1.46 -14.49 8.27
N ASP A 12 -2.01 -13.68 9.21
CA ASP A 12 -1.19 -12.89 10.12
C ASP A 12 -0.27 -13.80 10.95
N ALA A 13 -0.72 -15.05 11.26
CA ALA A 13 0.09 -16.03 11.94
C ALA A 13 1.27 -16.52 11.09
N VAL A 14 1.06 -16.78 9.78
CA VAL A 14 2.14 -17.23 8.88
C VAL A 14 3.23 -16.16 8.76
N THR A 15 2.88 -14.92 8.46
CA THR A 15 3.84 -13.82 8.31
C THR A 15 4.52 -13.47 9.65
N SER A 16 3.75 -13.38 10.75
CA SER A 16 4.28 -13.08 12.08
C SER A 16 5.23 -14.15 12.58
N ALA A 17 5.00 -15.44 12.28
CA ALA A 17 5.87 -16.54 12.69
C ALA A 17 7.27 -16.46 12.04
N ARG A 18 7.37 -15.83 10.88
CA ARG A 18 8.62 -15.65 10.14
C ARG A 18 9.29 -14.29 10.40
N PHE A 19 8.56 -13.31 10.94
CA PHE A 19 9.10 -12.00 11.26
C PHE A 19 10.21 -12.08 12.31
N GLY A 20 11.42 -11.64 11.96
CA GLY A 20 12.60 -11.71 12.83
C GLY A 20 13.19 -13.10 12.98
N ALA A 21 12.76 -14.10 12.18
CA ALA A 21 13.34 -15.45 12.22
C ALA A 21 14.80 -15.42 11.72
N ALA A 22 15.68 -16.10 12.45
CA ALA A 22 17.11 -16.12 12.13
C ALA A 22 17.46 -16.99 10.90
N ASP A 23 16.53 -17.82 10.45
CA ASP A 23 16.69 -18.76 9.34
C ASP A 23 15.92 -18.34 8.07
N LEU A 24 15.53 -17.07 7.95
CA LEU A 24 14.90 -16.55 6.74
C LEU A 24 15.78 -16.77 5.52
N ALA A 25 15.25 -17.48 4.53
CA ALA A 25 15.88 -17.62 3.23
C ALA A 25 15.58 -16.36 2.39
N VAL A 26 16.63 -15.64 2.02
CA VAL A 26 16.53 -14.37 1.30
C VAL A 26 17.10 -14.53 -0.10
N GLU A 27 16.34 -14.14 -1.09
CA GLU A 27 16.80 -14.03 -2.48
C GLU A 27 16.74 -12.56 -2.93
N ARG A 28 17.64 -12.16 -3.83
CA ARG A 28 17.62 -10.85 -4.45
C ARG A 28 17.00 -10.98 -5.84
N LYS A 29 15.89 -10.27 -6.08
CA LYS A 29 15.23 -10.23 -7.39
C LYS A 29 16.12 -9.50 -8.42
N ARG A 30 15.81 -9.62 -9.71
CA ARG A 30 16.57 -8.97 -10.80
C ARG A 30 16.54 -7.43 -10.74
N ASP A 31 15.47 -6.87 -10.20
CA ASP A 31 15.28 -5.43 -9.96
C ASP A 31 15.98 -4.91 -8.70
N THR A 32 16.75 -5.79 -8.04
CA THR A 32 17.49 -5.54 -6.79
C THR A 32 16.67 -5.53 -5.50
N THR A 33 15.35 -5.70 -5.57
CA THR A 33 14.50 -5.92 -4.40
C THR A 33 14.76 -7.28 -3.75
N HIS A 34 14.24 -7.50 -2.56
CA HIS A 34 14.40 -8.75 -1.83
C HIS A 34 13.07 -9.51 -1.82
N VAL A 35 13.17 -10.82 -1.78
CA VAL A 35 12.06 -11.74 -1.51
C VAL A 35 12.52 -12.77 -0.50
N THR A 36 11.64 -13.18 0.39
CA THR A 36 11.90 -14.23 1.36
C THR A 36 11.04 -15.45 1.10
N ASP A 37 11.37 -16.55 1.76
CA ASP A 37 10.50 -17.73 1.82
C ASP A 37 9.15 -17.40 2.49
N ALA A 38 9.12 -16.38 3.37
CA ALA A 38 7.90 -15.91 4.01
C ALA A 38 6.93 -15.25 3.02
N ASP A 39 7.43 -14.43 2.08
CA ASP A 39 6.62 -13.79 1.03
C ASP A 39 5.91 -14.85 0.18
N ARG A 40 6.68 -15.83 -0.31
CA ARG A 40 6.14 -16.91 -1.14
C ARG A 40 5.15 -17.81 -0.39
N GLU A 41 5.44 -18.14 0.85
CA GLU A 41 4.53 -18.96 1.67
C GLU A 41 3.24 -18.20 1.99
N ALA A 42 3.33 -16.92 2.32
CA ALA A 42 2.16 -16.08 2.59
C ALA A 42 1.29 -15.93 1.33
N GLU A 43 1.89 -15.69 0.15
CA GLU A 43 1.13 -15.62 -1.10
C GLU A 43 0.45 -16.95 -1.44
N ARG A 44 1.16 -18.08 -1.23
CA ARG A 44 0.58 -19.41 -1.46
C ARG A 44 -0.66 -19.64 -0.57
N VAL A 45 -0.57 -19.33 0.71
CA VAL A 45 -1.68 -19.47 1.66
C VAL A 45 -2.85 -18.55 1.28
N LEU A 46 -2.56 -17.31 0.88
CA LEU A 46 -3.58 -16.36 0.38
C LEU A 46 -4.33 -16.92 -0.83
N ARG A 47 -3.59 -17.39 -1.85
CA ARG A 47 -4.17 -17.95 -3.07
C ARG A 47 -5.07 -19.14 -2.76
N GLU A 48 -4.60 -20.07 -1.94
CA GLU A 48 -5.38 -21.24 -1.51
C GLU A 48 -6.67 -20.81 -0.78
N ALA A 49 -6.59 -19.87 0.13
CA ALA A 49 -7.75 -19.36 0.88
C ALA A 49 -8.77 -18.65 -0.04
N ILE A 50 -8.29 -17.86 -1.00
CA ILE A 50 -9.13 -17.18 -1.99
C ILE A 50 -9.83 -18.21 -2.88
N LEU A 51 -9.07 -19.12 -3.50
CA LEU A 51 -9.61 -20.08 -4.45
C LEU A 51 -10.54 -21.11 -3.80
N ALA A 52 -10.33 -21.43 -2.53
CA ALA A 52 -11.26 -22.30 -1.78
C ALA A 52 -12.68 -21.70 -1.66
N ARG A 53 -12.79 -20.37 -1.59
CA ARG A 53 -14.07 -19.65 -1.49
C ARG A 53 -14.56 -19.08 -2.82
N HIS A 54 -13.64 -18.74 -3.70
CA HIS A 54 -13.87 -18.07 -4.97
C HIS A 54 -13.11 -18.75 -6.11
N PRO A 55 -13.45 -19.99 -6.47
CA PRO A 55 -12.67 -20.85 -7.38
C PRO A 55 -12.60 -20.35 -8.83
N HIS A 56 -13.39 -19.34 -9.18
CA HIS A 56 -13.44 -18.78 -10.53
C HIS A 56 -12.85 -17.36 -10.63
N ASP A 57 -12.35 -16.82 -9.52
CA ASP A 57 -11.76 -15.49 -9.53
C ASP A 57 -10.32 -15.53 -10.06
N ALA A 58 -9.89 -14.43 -10.68
CA ALA A 58 -8.51 -14.25 -11.04
C ALA A 58 -7.71 -13.73 -9.85
N ILE A 59 -6.40 -14.00 -9.80
CA ILE A 59 -5.48 -13.50 -8.78
C ILE A 59 -4.25 -12.93 -9.47
N VAL A 60 -3.82 -11.75 -9.02
CA VAL A 60 -2.52 -11.14 -9.36
C VAL A 60 -1.76 -10.94 -8.06
N GLY A 61 -0.62 -11.58 -7.93
CA GLY A 61 0.25 -11.42 -6.77
C GLY A 61 1.65 -10.99 -7.16
N GLU A 62 2.39 -10.48 -6.21
CA GLU A 62 3.76 -10.02 -6.41
C GLU A 62 4.71 -11.16 -6.77
N GLU A 63 4.60 -12.32 -6.10
CA GLU A 63 5.58 -13.40 -6.17
C GLU A 63 5.28 -14.42 -7.27
N PHE A 64 4.01 -14.77 -7.48
CA PHE A 64 3.60 -15.78 -8.47
C PHE A 64 2.89 -15.19 -9.70
N GLY A 65 2.73 -13.84 -9.74
CA GLY A 65 2.13 -13.16 -10.90
C GLY A 65 0.63 -13.43 -11.04
N ALA A 66 0.14 -13.41 -12.30
CA ALA A 66 -1.27 -13.51 -12.62
C ALA A 66 -1.71 -14.97 -12.86
N GLU A 67 -2.88 -15.32 -12.33
CA GLU A 67 -3.55 -16.62 -12.53
C GLU A 67 -5.05 -16.40 -12.76
N GLY A 68 -5.63 -17.13 -13.72
CA GLY A 68 -7.05 -17.00 -14.08
C GLY A 68 -7.34 -15.79 -14.97
N ASP A 69 -8.58 -15.74 -15.46
CA ASP A 69 -9.14 -14.65 -16.27
C ASP A 69 -10.62 -14.51 -15.91
N SER A 70 -10.97 -13.45 -15.20
CA SER A 70 -12.33 -13.21 -14.70
C SER A 70 -12.53 -11.72 -14.50
N GLY A 71 -13.79 -11.26 -14.59
CA GLY A 71 -14.17 -9.89 -14.27
C GLY A 71 -14.05 -9.53 -12.77
N ARG A 72 -13.63 -10.49 -11.93
CA ARG A 72 -13.32 -10.29 -10.50
C ARG A 72 -11.91 -10.79 -10.22
N ARG A 73 -11.05 -9.89 -9.74
CA ARG A 73 -9.62 -10.12 -9.59
C ARG A 73 -9.15 -9.71 -8.20
N TRP A 74 -8.44 -10.61 -7.52
CA TRP A 74 -7.74 -10.34 -6.29
C TRP A 74 -6.32 -9.86 -6.62
N ILE A 75 -5.93 -8.75 -6.03
CA ILE A 75 -4.62 -8.15 -6.22
C ILE A 75 -3.94 -8.17 -4.85
N ILE A 76 -2.85 -8.93 -4.72
CA ILE A 76 -2.27 -9.25 -3.43
C ILE A 76 -0.77 -8.97 -3.39
N ASP A 77 -0.34 -8.35 -2.28
CA ASP A 77 1.03 -8.28 -1.85
C ASP A 77 1.14 -9.01 -0.50
N PRO A 78 1.87 -10.11 -0.41
CA PRO A 78 1.98 -10.89 0.81
C PRO A 78 2.70 -10.13 1.93
N ILE A 79 3.77 -9.37 1.61
CA ILE A 79 4.57 -8.61 2.58
C ILE A 79 5.09 -7.32 1.93
N ASP A 80 4.23 -6.30 1.83
CA ASP A 80 4.69 -4.94 1.52
C ASP A 80 5.68 -4.47 2.60
N GLY A 81 6.83 -3.93 2.17
CA GLY A 81 7.91 -3.59 3.07
C GLY A 81 8.84 -4.76 3.41
N THR A 82 9.13 -5.67 2.47
CA THR A 82 10.05 -6.81 2.64
C THR A 82 11.41 -6.40 3.22
N ALA A 83 11.94 -5.24 2.83
CA ALA A 83 13.19 -4.72 3.37
C ALA A 83 13.11 -4.44 4.88
N ASN A 84 11.99 -3.93 5.36
CA ASN A 84 11.71 -3.72 6.78
C ASN A 84 11.52 -5.06 7.50
N PHE A 85 10.76 -5.97 6.89
CA PHE A 85 10.54 -7.32 7.40
C PHE A 85 11.86 -8.03 7.69
N LEU A 86 12.79 -8.03 6.73
CA LEU A 86 14.13 -8.60 6.86
C LEU A 86 14.97 -8.01 7.99
N ARG A 87 14.74 -6.75 8.30
CA ARG A 87 15.49 -6.02 9.33
C ARG A 87 14.85 -6.04 10.70
N GLY A 88 13.69 -6.71 10.86
CA GLY A 88 12.94 -6.72 12.11
C GLY A 88 12.28 -5.37 12.41
N ILE A 89 12.10 -4.51 11.41
CA ILE A 89 11.37 -3.24 11.53
C ILE A 89 9.88 -3.55 11.38
N PRO A 90 8.99 -3.13 12.30
CA PRO A 90 7.59 -3.58 12.32
C PRO A 90 6.70 -2.89 11.26
N VAL A 91 7.29 -2.14 10.32
CA VAL A 91 6.59 -1.43 9.24
C VAL A 91 6.56 -2.33 8.00
N TRP A 92 5.62 -3.26 8.01
CA TRP A 92 5.30 -4.14 6.89
C TRP A 92 3.84 -4.60 7.02
N ALA A 93 3.20 -4.95 5.90
CA ALA A 93 1.81 -5.36 5.87
C ALA A 93 1.51 -6.34 4.74
N THR A 94 0.44 -7.12 4.90
CA THR A 94 -0.20 -7.82 3.78
C THR A 94 -1.26 -6.91 3.17
N LEU A 95 -1.21 -6.75 1.85
CA LEU A 95 -2.15 -5.93 1.09
C LEU A 95 -3.06 -6.82 0.25
N ILE A 96 -4.37 -6.59 0.32
CA ILE A 96 -5.36 -7.34 -0.47
C ILE A 96 -6.36 -6.34 -1.08
N GLY A 97 -6.35 -6.26 -2.41
CA GLY A 97 -7.34 -5.53 -3.19
C GLY A 97 -8.31 -6.49 -3.87
N LEU A 98 -9.59 -6.18 -3.89
CA LEU A 98 -10.57 -6.85 -4.75
C LEU A 98 -11.03 -5.91 -5.84
N GLU A 99 -10.71 -6.23 -7.07
CA GLU A 99 -11.13 -5.51 -8.26
C GLU A 99 -12.33 -6.19 -8.91
N ARG A 100 -13.24 -5.39 -9.41
CA ARG A 100 -14.32 -5.81 -10.27
C ARG A 100 -14.39 -4.86 -11.48
N ASP A 101 -14.34 -5.43 -12.67
CA ASP A 101 -14.49 -4.70 -13.95
C ASP A 101 -13.54 -3.48 -14.06
N GLY A 102 -12.26 -3.64 -13.68
CA GLY A 102 -11.24 -2.59 -13.76
C GLY A 102 -11.25 -1.59 -12.60
N ARG A 103 -12.04 -1.83 -11.55
CA ARG A 103 -12.15 -0.92 -10.41
C ARG A 103 -11.95 -1.67 -9.08
N VAL A 104 -11.04 -1.20 -8.25
CA VAL A 104 -10.87 -1.77 -6.90
C VAL A 104 -12.07 -1.38 -6.03
N GLU A 105 -12.82 -2.37 -5.59
CA GLU A 105 -14.04 -2.22 -4.79
C GLU A 105 -13.76 -2.34 -3.29
N VAL A 106 -12.77 -3.16 -2.93
CA VAL A 106 -12.43 -3.40 -1.54
C VAL A 106 -10.92 -3.45 -1.37
N GLY A 107 -10.44 -2.96 -0.23
CA GLY A 107 -9.04 -3.04 0.17
C GLY A 107 -8.90 -3.42 1.63
N VAL A 108 -7.91 -4.24 1.92
CA VAL A 108 -7.50 -4.59 3.28
C VAL A 108 -5.99 -4.47 3.37
N VAL A 109 -5.53 -3.88 4.48
CA VAL A 109 -4.12 -3.72 4.84
C VAL A 109 -3.95 -4.27 6.25
N SER A 110 -3.25 -5.39 6.41
CA SER A 110 -3.02 -6.02 7.70
C SER A 110 -1.56 -5.91 8.10
N ALA A 111 -1.26 -5.18 9.18
CA ALA A 111 0.08 -4.97 9.72
C ALA A 111 0.21 -5.60 11.12
N PRO A 112 0.39 -6.93 11.22
CA PRO A 112 0.30 -7.64 12.49
C PRO A 112 1.42 -7.27 13.47
N ALA A 113 2.59 -6.85 12.99
CA ALA A 113 3.67 -6.36 13.85
C ALA A 113 3.36 -5.01 14.52
N MET A 114 2.44 -4.23 13.96
CA MET A 114 1.93 -2.96 14.51
C MET A 114 0.56 -3.13 15.19
N PRO A 115 0.04 -4.33 15.38
CA PRO A 115 -1.31 -4.86 15.58
C PRO A 115 -2.42 -3.94 15.04
N ARG A 116 -2.34 -3.61 13.75
CA ARG A 116 -3.29 -2.72 13.09
C ARG A 116 -3.82 -3.33 11.79
N ARG A 117 -5.12 -3.08 11.52
CA ARG A 117 -5.78 -3.48 10.28
C ARG A 117 -6.66 -2.37 9.76
N TRP A 118 -6.36 -1.94 8.53
CA TRP A 118 -7.17 -0.99 7.77
C TRP A 118 -7.97 -1.73 6.73
N TRP A 119 -9.18 -1.27 6.50
CA TRP A 119 -10.00 -1.80 5.42
C TRP A 119 -10.97 -0.74 4.90
N ALA A 120 -11.39 -0.90 3.67
CA ALA A 120 -12.43 -0.09 3.05
C ALA A 120 -13.20 -0.90 2.02
N ALA A 121 -14.48 -0.55 1.86
CA ALA A 121 -15.30 -0.96 0.73
C ALA A 121 -15.97 0.28 0.14
N ARG A 122 -16.10 0.32 -1.18
CA ARG A 122 -16.70 1.48 -1.85
C ARG A 122 -18.12 1.72 -1.37
N GLY A 123 -18.37 2.99 -0.97
CA GLY A 123 -19.66 3.42 -0.43
C GLY A 123 -19.85 3.15 1.07
N GLU A 124 -18.98 2.35 1.70
CA GLU A 124 -19.08 2.01 3.12
C GLU A 124 -18.13 2.84 4.02
N GLY A 125 -17.15 3.52 3.37
CA GLY A 125 -16.09 4.26 4.06
C GLY A 125 -14.86 3.41 4.34
N ALA A 126 -13.88 4.02 5.03
CA ALA A 126 -12.65 3.38 5.47
C ALA A 126 -12.58 3.28 6.99
N TYR A 127 -11.93 2.23 7.48
CA TYR A 127 -11.84 1.91 8.91
C TYR A 127 -10.44 1.40 9.27
N CYS A 128 -10.03 1.67 10.52
CA CYS A 128 -8.89 1.03 11.15
C CYS A 128 -9.31 0.54 12.54
N ASP A 129 -9.18 -0.76 12.77
CA ASP A 129 -9.54 -1.41 14.05
C ASP A 129 -10.95 -1.02 14.55
N GLY A 130 -11.91 -0.97 13.60
CA GLY A 130 -13.31 -0.59 13.86
C GLY A 130 -13.58 0.92 13.96
N ARG A 131 -12.54 1.77 13.98
CA ARG A 131 -12.68 3.23 13.95
C ARG A 131 -12.78 3.72 12.51
N ARG A 132 -13.82 4.49 12.21
CA ARG A 132 -13.96 5.13 10.89
C ARG A 132 -12.86 6.16 10.67
N LEU A 133 -12.30 6.16 9.46
CA LEU A 133 -11.22 7.07 9.06
C LEU A 133 -11.77 8.30 8.37
N SER A 134 -10.98 9.38 8.44
CA SER A 134 -11.14 10.60 7.67
C SER A 134 -9.79 11.27 7.50
N VAL A 135 -9.51 11.71 6.30
CA VAL A 135 -8.31 12.50 5.99
C VAL A 135 -8.32 13.84 6.73
N SER A 136 -7.17 14.51 6.77
CA SER A 136 -7.01 15.84 7.37
C SER A 136 -7.75 16.94 6.57
N THR A 137 -7.86 18.12 7.16
CA THR A 137 -8.45 19.33 6.54
C THR A 137 -7.43 20.40 6.23
N VAL A 138 -6.13 20.10 6.30
CA VAL A 138 -5.04 21.04 5.96
C VAL A 138 -5.14 21.41 4.49
N SER A 139 -5.16 22.71 4.18
CA SER A 139 -5.35 23.23 2.83
C SER A 139 -4.19 24.08 2.32
N ASP A 140 -3.22 24.39 3.18
CA ASP A 140 -1.99 25.10 2.81
C ASP A 140 -0.81 24.13 2.91
N LEU A 141 0.01 24.06 1.85
CA LEU A 141 1.18 23.20 1.82
C LEU A 141 2.21 23.58 2.92
N ALA A 142 2.29 24.86 3.27
CA ALA A 142 3.16 25.36 4.34
C ALA A 142 2.80 24.83 5.75
N ASP A 143 1.59 24.33 5.93
CA ASP A 143 1.12 23.71 7.19
C ASP A 143 1.12 22.17 7.10
N ALA A 144 1.41 21.62 5.91
CA ALA A 144 1.28 20.19 5.65
C ALA A 144 2.47 19.36 6.16
N GLN A 145 2.18 18.14 6.58
CA GLN A 145 3.18 17.10 6.78
C GLN A 145 3.21 16.16 5.57
N LEU A 146 4.39 16.04 4.96
CA LEU A 146 4.68 15.16 3.84
C LEU A 146 5.41 13.90 4.30
N CYS A 147 4.99 12.74 3.80
CA CYS A 147 5.76 11.51 3.88
C CYS A 147 6.26 11.08 2.51
N TYR A 148 7.36 10.35 2.48
CA TYR A 148 7.97 9.82 1.26
C TYR A 148 8.67 8.49 1.55
N ALA A 149 8.88 7.70 0.50
CA ALA A 149 9.68 6.50 0.57
C ALA A 149 11.18 6.81 0.36
N ASP A 150 11.87 6.10 -0.51
CA ASP A 150 13.32 6.15 -0.64
C ASP A 150 13.80 7.39 -1.42
N LEU A 151 14.59 8.26 -0.78
CA LEU A 151 15.12 9.48 -1.39
C LEU A 151 15.98 9.24 -2.64
N PRO A 152 16.91 8.25 -2.69
CA PRO A 152 17.70 7.95 -3.88
C PRO A 152 16.90 7.70 -5.16
N TRP A 153 15.68 7.20 -5.07
CA TRP A 153 14.84 6.98 -6.24
C TRP A 153 14.45 8.27 -6.94
N TRP A 154 14.19 9.35 -6.18
CA TRP A 154 13.89 10.67 -6.75
C TRP A 154 15.04 11.22 -7.59
N GLU A 155 16.28 11.04 -7.12
CA GLU A 155 17.49 11.44 -7.84
C GLU A 155 17.74 10.56 -9.05
N ALA A 156 17.62 9.23 -8.92
CA ALA A 156 17.82 8.26 -10.00
C ALA A 156 16.87 8.49 -11.19
N PHE A 157 15.68 9.04 -10.94
CA PHE A 157 14.69 9.39 -11.97
C PHE A 157 14.77 10.83 -12.48
N GLY A 158 15.79 11.59 -12.05
CA GLY A 158 15.95 12.97 -12.45
C GLY A 158 14.91 13.94 -11.87
N MET A 159 14.18 13.52 -10.85
CA MET A 159 13.15 14.32 -10.16
C MET A 159 13.62 14.90 -8.82
N GLY A 160 14.91 14.77 -8.49
CA GLY A 160 15.48 15.28 -7.25
C GLY A 160 15.19 16.77 -6.98
N PRO A 161 15.41 17.69 -7.95
CA PRO A 161 15.11 19.10 -7.75
C PRO A 161 13.62 19.39 -7.47
N GLN A 162 12.70 18.72 -8.17
CA GLN A 162 11.24 18.88 -7.96
C GLN A 162 10.84 18.38 -6.59
N PHE A 163 11.30 17.19 -6.21
CA PHE A 163 11.06 16.63 -4.89
C PHE A 163 11.60 17.51 -3.77
N LEU A 164 12.82 18.06 -3.91
CA LEU A 164 13.38 18.98 -2.92
C LEU A 164 12.57 20.28 -2.84
N ALA A 165 12.04 20.78 -3.95
CA ALA A 165 11.15 21.95 -3.92
C ALA A 165 9.88 21.64 -3.09
N LEU A 166 9.27 20.47 -3.25
CA LEU A 166 8.15 20.02 -2.44
C LEU A 166 8.52 19.89 -0.96
N VAL A 167 9.67 19.29 -0.65
CA VAL A 167 10.18 19.14 0.73
C VAL A 167 10.35 20.50 1.42
N HIS A 168 10.81 21.52 0.69
CA HIS A 168 10.98 22.88 1.24
C HIS A 168 9.68 23.67 1.34
N ALA A 169 8.62 23.26 0.62
CA ALA A 169 7.33 23.94 0.65
C ALA A 169 6.43 23.50 1.81
N VAL A 170 6.70 22.34 2.43
CA VAL A 170 5.87 21.80 3.51
C VAL A 170 6.41 22.16 4.90
N TRP A 171 5.54 22.15 5.89
CA TRP A 171 5.93 22.35 7.29
C TRP A 171 6.91 21.29 7.80
N ARG A 172 6.68 20.01 7.46
CA ARG A 172 7.46 18.89 8.02
C ARG A 172 7.47 17.69 7.09
N THR A 173 8.57 16.93 7.10
CA THR A 173 8.69 15.69 6.36
C THR A 173 9.03 14.49 7.24
N ARG A 174 8.64 13.28 6.78
CA ARG A 174 9.05 11.99 7.34
C ARG A 174 9.24 10.99 6.20
N GLY A 175 10.24 10.12 6.35
CA GLY A 175 10.47 8.99 5.44
C GLY A 175 9.98 7.69 6.11
N PHE A 176 8.67 7.45 6.17
CA PHE A 176 8.14 6.20 6.71
C PHE A 176 8.09 5.12 5.62
N GLY A 177 7.69 5.50 4.41
CA GLY A 177 7.62 4.61 3.26
C GLY A 177 6.54 3.55 3.32
N ASP A 178 6.55 2.70 2.32
CA ASP A 178 5.71 1.52 2.14
C ASP A 178 4.21 1.85 2.37
N PHE A 179 3.38 0.87 2.64
CA PHE A 179 1.95 1.05 2.91
C PHE A 179 1.63 2.11 3.96
N TRP A 180 2.49 2.24 4.98
CA TRP A 180 2.14 2.98 6.18
C TRP A 180 1.94 4.46 5.95
N GLN A 181 2.75 5.08 5.09
CA GLN A 181 2.59 6.50 4.76
C GLN A 181 1.21 6.81 4.17
N HIS A 182 0.68 5.93 3.30
CA HIS A 182 -0.65 6.08 2.70
C HIS A 182 -1.77 5.86 3.73
N MET A 183 -1.58 4.91 4.65
CA MET A 183 -2.53 4.70 5.75
C MET A 183 -2.56 5.88 6.72
N LEU A 184 -1.43 6.52 6.97
CA LEU A 184 -1.39 7.75 7.77
C LEU A 184 -2.12 8.91 7.09
N VAL A 185 -2.12 9.01 5.76
CA VAL A 185 -2.98 9.96 5.02
C VAL A 185 -4.45 9.63 5.24
N ALA A 186 -4.85 8.37 5.10
CA ALA A 186 -6.23 7.93 5.32
C ALA A 186 -6.71 8.19 6.76
N GLU A 187 -5.80 8.17 7.73
CA GLU A 187 -6.09 8.49 9.14
C GLU A 187 -6.17 9.99 9.43
N GLY A 188 -5.73 10.86 8.49
CA GLY A 188 -5.58 12.28 8.69
C GLY A 188 -4.41 12.66 9.62
N ALA A 189 -3.47 11.73 9.85
CA ALA A 189 -2.29 11.92 10.67
C ALA A 189 -1.16 12.66 9.90
N ILE A 190 -1.13 12.50 8.58
CA ILE A 190 -0.33 13.29 7.64
C ILE A 190 -1.20 13.75 6.47
N ASP A 191 -0.70 14.68 5.66
CA ASP A 191 -1.50 15.37 4.66
C ASP A 191 -1.20 14.91 3.24
N ALA A 192 0.02 14.44 3.00
CA ALA A 192 0.47 13.91 1.72
C ALA A 192 1.52 12.80 1.89
N ALA A 193 1.50 11.83 0.97
CA ALA A 193 2.49 10.78 0.84
C ALA A 193 2.83 10.57 -0.63
N VAL A 194 4.11 10.42 -0.95
CA VAL A 194 4.61 10.34 -2.32
C VAL A 194 5.61 9.20 -2.49
N ASP A 195 5.36 8.35 -3.49
CA ASP A 195 6.26 7.33 -3.99
C ASP A 195 6.62 7.61 -5.45
N ALA A 196 7.92 7.78 -5.71
CA ALA A 196 8.39 8.20 -7.02
C ALA A 196 8.17 7.15 -8.09
N ILE A 197 8.54 5.91 -7.79
CA ILE A 197 8.49 4.76 -8.70
C ILE A 197 8.78 3.44 -7.96
N GLY A 198 8.75 2.35 -8.73
CA GLY A 198 9.09 1.01 -8.26
C GLY A 198 7.90 0.22 -7.75
N LEU A 199 6.71 0.82 -7.78
CA LEU A 199 5.48 0.18 -7.34
C LEU A 199 4.86 -0.70 -8.43
N GLY A 200 4.17 -1.76 -8.00
CA GLY A 200 3.26 -2.55 -8.82
C GLY A 200 1.80 -2.30 -8.44
N SER A 201 0.90 -2.93 -9.18
CA SER A 201 -0.54 -2.84 -8.87
C SER A 201 -0.88 -3.43 -7.49
N TYR A 202 -0.09 -4.40 -7.02
CA TYR A 202 -0.26 -5.05 -5.73
C TYR A 202 0.08 -4.13 -4.54
N ASP A 203 1.03 -3.19 -4.73
CA ASP A 203 1.35 -2.16 -3.73
C ASP A 203 0.25 -1.09 -3.61
N ILE A 204 -0.46 -0.81 -4.72
CA ILE A 204 -1.34 0.37 -4.81
C ILE A 204 -2.82 0.03 -4.60
N ALA A 205 -3.30 -1.10 -5.10
CA ALA A 205 -4.73 -1.39 -5.21
C ALA A 205 -5.48 -1.27 -3.87
N ALA A 206 -4.98 -1.93 -2.82
CA ALA A 206 -5.59 -1.89 -1.49
C ALA A 206 -5.53 -0.50 -0.87
N LEU A 207 -4.37 0.16 -0.97
CA LEU A 207 -4.14 1.49 -0.41
C LEU A 207 -5.06 2.53 -1.02
N LYS A 208 -5.27 2.44 -2.34
CA LYS A 208 -6.10 3.38 -3.10
C LYS A 208 -7.53 3.44 -2.58
N VAL A 209 -8.18 2.31 -2.44
CA VAL A 209 -9.58 2.32 -1.98
C VAL A 209 -9.68 2.77 -0.52
N VAL A 210 -8.70 2.45 0.34
CA VAL A 210 -8.69 2.92 1.73
C VAL A 210 -8.55 4.44 1.79
N VAL A 211 -7.59 5.02 1.05
CA VAL A 211 -7.40 6.48 1.00
C VAL A 211 -8.64 7.18 0.44
N GLU A 212 -9.20 6.70 -0.68
CA GLU A 212 -10.37 7.29 -1.33
C GLU A 212 -11.61 7.22 -0.43
N GLN A 213 -11.84 6.09 0.27
CA GLN A 213 -12.99 5.93 1.15
C GLN A 213 -12.82 6.66 2.50
N ALA A 214 -11.62 7.09 2.84
CA ALA A 214 -11.35 8.03 3.93
C ALA A 214 -11.58 9.50 3.52
N GLY A 215 -11.89 9.78 2.25
CA GLY A 215 -12.12 11.12 1.69
C GLY A 215 -10.89 11.75 1.04
N GLY A 216 -9.78 11.02 0.92
CA GLY A 216 -8.56 11.44 0.24
C GLY A 216 -8.56 11.19 -1.26
N THR A 217 -7.42 11.44 -1.88
CA THR A 217 -7.18 11.19 -3.30
C THR A 217 -5.86 10.43 -3.46
N LEU A 218 -5.86 9.36 -4.28
CA LEU A 218 -4.66 8.65 -4.69
C LEU A 218 -4.62 8.54 -6.22
N THR A 219 -3.55 9.07 -6.80
CA THR A 219 -3.24 8.96 -8.24
C THR A 219 -1.79 8.51 -8.43
N ASP A 220 -1.37 8.28 -9.66
CA ASP A 220 0.05 8.25 -9.96
C ASP A 220 0.66 9.68 -9.91
N ARG A 221 1.98 9.79 -10.09
CA ARG A 221 2.69 11.08 -10.09
C ARG A 221 2.32 12.03 -11.24
N LEU A 222 1.63 11.53 -12.26
CA LEU A 222 1.12 12.33 -13.39
C LEU A 222 -0.34 12.75 -13.18
N GLY A 223 -0.94 12.41 -12.04
CA GLY A 223 -2.33 12.72 -11.72
C GLY A 223 -3.34 11.76 -12.36
N VAL A 224 -2.88 10.63 -12.94
CA VAL A 224 -3.78 9.63 -13.50
C VAL A 224 -4.42 8.82 -12.38
N ASN A 225 -5.75 8.75 -12.38
CA ASN A 225 -6.51 7.98 -11.40
C ASN A 225 -6.45 6.48 -11.74
N THR A 226 -5.38 5.81 -11.33
CA THR A 226 -5.13 4.40 -11.59
C THR A 226 -4.46 3.75 -10.38
N TYR A 227 -4.53 2.43 -10.29
CA TYR A 227 -3.69 1.60 -9.43
C TYR A 227 -2.68 0.78 -10.26
N GLU A 228 -2.82 0.77 -11.58
CA GLU A 228 -1.89 0.14 -12.52
C GLU A 228 -0.82 1.16 -12.92
N SER A 229 0.05 1.52 -11.97
CA SER A 229 1.14 2.47 -12.15
C SER A 229 2.36 2.03 -11.34
N ASN A 230 3.49 2.68 -11.61
CA ASN A 230 4.72 2.46 -10.87
C ASN A 230 5.02 3.55 -9.82
N SER A 231 4.04 4.41 -9.54
CA SER A 231 4.16 5.52 -8.59
C SER A 231 2.83 5.78 -7.90
N ALA A 232 2.85 6.37 -6.72
CA ALA A 232 1.65 6.74 -5.98
C ALA A 232 1.81 8.10 -5.29
N VAL A 233 0.75 8.92 -5.38
CA VAL A 233 0.61 10.18 -4.66
C VAL A 233 -0.71 10.16 -3.92
N SER A 234 -0.66 10.06 -2.60
CA SER A 234 -1.83 10.14 -1.72
C SER A 234 -1.89 11.49 -1.05
N THR A 235 -3.06 12.08 -0.96
CA THR A 235 -3.28 13.32 -0.21
C THR A 235 -4.65 13.33 0.44
N ASN A 236 -4.89 14.34 1.28
CA ASN A 236 -6.21 14.64 1.82
C ASN A 236 -7.22 15.20 0.79
N GLY A 237 -6.86 15.22 -0.49
CA GLY A 237 -7.66 15.76 -1.59
C GLY A 237 -7.51 17.27 -1.78
N LEU A 238 -7.46 18.06 -0.72
CA LEU A 238 -7.32 19.52 -0.78
C LEU A 238 -5.96 19.93 -1.34
N LEU A 239 -4.91 19.21 -0.98
CA LEU A 239 -3.53 19.49 -1.40
C LEU A 239 -3.13 18.80 -2.71
N HIS A 240 -3.98 17.91 -3.26
CA HIS A 240 -3.58 17.04 -4.37
C HIS A 240 -3.08 17.81 -5.61
N PRO A 241 -3.80 18.83 -6.13
CA PRO A 241 -3.32 19.59 -7.28
C PRO A 241 -1.99 20.30 -7.01
N THR A 242 -1.82 20.84 -5.80
CA THR A 242 -0.61 21.56 -5.41
C THR A 242 0.59 20.62 -5.30
N VAL A 243 0.41 19.45 -4.66
CA VAL A 243 1.47 18.42 -4.57
C VAL A 243 1.90 17.96 -5.96
N LEU A 244 0.93 17.63 -6.84
CA LEU A 244 1.24 17.22 -8.22
C LEU A 244 1.97 18.30 -9.03
N SER A 245 1.71 19.58 -8.77
CA SER A 245 2.41 20.66 -9.49
C SER A 245 3.89 20.77 -9.15
N HIS A 246 4.36 20.11 -8.10
CA HIS A 246 5.77 20.04 -7.70
C HIS A 246 6.45 18.77 -8.23
N LEU A 247 5.70 17.80 -8.75
CA LEU A 247 6.21 16.52 -9.27
C LEU A 247 6.20 16.47 -10.79
#